data_4c1fdafba2d2fb60b21093742d07c471
#
_entry.id   4c1fdafba2d2fb60b21093742d07c471
#
_cell.length_a   1.000
_cell.length_b   1.000
_cell.length_c   1.000
_cell.angle_alpha   90.00
_cell.angle_beta   90.00
_cell.angle_gamma   90.00
#
_symmetry.space_group_name_H-M   'P 1'
#
loop_
_entity.id
_entity.type
_entity.pdbx_description
1 polymer ?
#
loop_
_entity_poly.entity_id
_entity_poly.type
_entity_poly.pdbx_seq_one_letter_code
_entity_poly.pdbx_strand_id
1 'polypeptide(L)'
;MLRLGAFLSIAKGVDKVVPQALEIGANTFQFFTRNPRGGAARTIGDAEIARWLKARQAADIAEVCGHLPYTVNLATDKDNLQEFASMVVADDLRRMSALSIEYLVLHPGSSGDERQRAVERIIRLLDQALEKVDATAVGCFYCDD
;
A
#
# COMPACT_ATOMS: atom_id res chain seq x y z
N MET A 1 16.32 4.27 18.08
CA MET A 1 15.46 3.31 18.85
C MET A 1 15.12 2.15 17.92
N LEU A 2 15.03 0.92 18.45
CA LEU A 2 14.60 -0.25 17.66
C LEU A 2 13.14 -0.06 17.23
N ARG A 3 12.83 -0.31 15.95
CA ARG A 3 11.47 -0.30 15.40
C ARG A 3 10.93 -1.73 15.38
N LEU A 4 9.88 -1.96 16.14
CA LEU A 4 9.21 -3.25 16.24
C LEU A 4 7.73 -3.07 15.95
N GLY A 5 7.20 -3.91 15.08
CA GLY A 5 5.83 -3.81 14.63
C GLY A 5 5.19 -5.14 14.30
N ALA A 6 3.93 -5.06 13.90
CA ALA A 6 3.15 -6.20 13.47
C ALA A 6 2.33 -5.86 12.24
N PHE A 7 1.80 -6.88 11.59
CA PHE A 7 0.79 -6.72 10.55
C PHE A 7 -0.59 -6.52 11.21
N LEU A 8 -1.20 -5.35 11.01
CA LEU A 8 -2.45 -4.96 11.67
C LEU A 8 -3.60 -4.83 10.67
N SER A 9 -4.82 -4.87 11.17
CA SER A 9 -6.02 -4.81 10.33
C SER A 9 -6.67 -3.43 10.37
N ILE A 10 -6.93 -2.87 9.19
CA ILE A 10 -7.71 -1.62 9.03
C ILE A 10 -9.23 -1.85 8.90
N ALA A 11 -9.72 -3.07 9.11
CA ALA A 11 -11.14 -3.42 8.92
C ALA A 11 -12.09 -2.59 9.78
N LYS A 12 -11.63 -2.14 10.96
CA LYS A 12 -12.40 -1.30 11.89
C LYS A 12 -12.21 0.21 11.66
N GLY A 13 -11.43 0.59 10.66
CA GLY A 13 -11.03 1.96 10.37
C GLY A 13 -9.52 2.16 10.50
N VAL A 14 -8.94 2.98 9.62
CA VAL A 14 -7.50 3.26 9.66
C VAL A 14 -7.12 4.05 10.91
N ASP A 15 -7.99 4.89 11.41
CA ASP A 15 -7.83 5.66 12.64
C ASP A 15 -7.77 4.79 13.91
N LYS A 16 -8.15 3.50 13.81
CA LYS A 16 -8.10 2.53 14.93
C LYS A 16 -6.80 1.72 14.99
N VAL A 17 -5.94 1.83 13.99
CA VAL A 17 -4.71 1.00 13.92
C VAL A 17 -3.64 1.50 14.88
N VAL A 18 -3.50 2.81 15.05
CA VAL A 18 -2.53 3.39 16.01
C VAL A 18 -2.81 2.92 17.44
N PRO A 19 -4.03 3.00 17.98
CA PRO A 19 -4.36 2.40 19.27
C PRO A 19 -4.05 0.90 19.36
N GLN A 20 -4.33 0.12 18.30
CA GLN A 20 -3.99 -1.31 18.27
C GLN A 20 -2.48 -1.55 18.35
N ALA A 21 -1.67 -0.73 17.65
CA ALA A 21 -0.22 -0.83 17.68
C ALA A 21 0.31 -0.57 19.10
N LEU A 22 -0.18 0.49 19.75
CA LEU A 22 0.22 0.85 21.10
C LEU A 22 -0.15 -0.23 22.13
N GLU A 23 -1.31 -0.85 21.99
CA GLU A 23 -1.78 -1.93 22.88
C GLU A 23 -0.83 -3.13 22.91
N ILE A 24 -0.18 -3.44 21.77
CA ILE A 24 0.82 -4.52 21.67
C ILE A 24 2.26 -4.06 21.85
N GLY A 25 2.48 -2.78 22.19
CA GLY A 25 3.82 -2.22 22.37
C GLY A 25 4.58 -1.99 21.05
N ALA A 26 3.90 -1.94 19.92
CA ALA A 26 4.50 -1.67 18.61
C ALA A 26 4.70 -0.17 18.41
N ASN A 27 5.79 0.20 17.74
CA ASN A 27 6.11 1.60 17.35
C ASN A 27 6.23 1.79 15.84
N THR A 28 5.89 0.78 15.07
CA THR A 28 5.65 0.76 13.62
C THR A 28 4.67 -0.36 13.31
N PHE A 29 4.14 -0.41 12.09
CA PHE A 29 3.27 -1.51 11.66
C PHE A 29 3.10 -1.52 10.15
N GLN A 30 2.53 -2.62 9.66
CA GLN A 30 2.13 -2.82 8.28
C GLN A 30 0.66 -3.20 8.21
N PHE A 31 -0.02 -2.84 7.12
CA PHE A 31 -1.40 -3.23 6.90
C PHE A 31 -1.74 -3.32 5.40
N PHE A 32 -2.72 -4.12 5.05
CA PHE A 32 -3.25 -4.10 3.68
C PHE A 32 -4.02 -2.81 3.43
N THR A 33 -3.70 -2.14 2.32
CA THR A 33 -4.33 -0.89 1.88
C THR A 33 -5.80 -1.05 1.55
N ARG A 34 -6.22 -2.29 1.23
CA ARG A 34 -7.58 -2.72 0.90
C ARG A 34 -7.81 -4.17 1.32
N ASN A 35 -8.99 -4.71 1.04
CA ASN A 35 -9.24 -6.14 1.27
C ASN A 35 -8.26 -6.99 0.44
N PRO A 36 -7.42 -7.81 1.08
CA PRO A 36 -6.40 -8.60 0.38
C PRO A 36 -6.99 -9.70 -0.54
N ARG A 37 -8.28 -10.02 -0.40
CA ARG A 37 -8.99 -11.01 -1.19
C ARG A 37 -9.86 -10.41 -2.29
N GLY A 38 -9.87 -9.09 -2.44
CA GLY A 38 -10.70 -8.39 -3.43
C GLY A 38 -10.12 -7.04 -3.84
N GLY A 39 -10.43 -6.60 -5.06
CA GLY A 39 -9.94 -5.32 -5.60
C GLY A 39 -10.64 -4.09 -5.03
N ALA A 40 -11.81 -4.24 -4.42
CA ALA A 40 -12.57 -3.12 -3.88
C ALA A 40 -11.93 -2.55 -2.61
N ALA A 41 -11.82 -1.24 -2.55
CA ALA A 41 -11.42 -0.50 -1.36
C ALA A 41 -12.55 0.45 -0.95
N ARG A 42 -12.82 0.53 0.37
CA ARG A 42 -13.74 1.55 0.85
C ARG A 42 -13.10 2.94 0.76
N THR A 43 -13.91 3.96 0.61
CA THR A 43 -13.45 5.34 0.75
C THR A 43 -13.05 5.61 2.20
N ILE A 44 -11.89 6.24 2.39
CA ILE A 44 -11.47 6.76 3.69
C ILE A 44 -11.87 8.24 3.70
N GLY A 45 -12.77 8.60 4.61
CA GLY A 45 -13.27 9.98 4.68
C GLY A 45 -12.30 10.93 5.40
N ASP A 46 -12.37 12.22 5.10
CA ASP A 46 -11.47 13.26 5.63
C ASP A 46 -11.40 13.28 7.16
N ALA A 47 -12.53 13.07 7.83
CA ALA A 47 -12.57 13.00 9.29
C ALA A 47 -11.79 11.79 9.84
N GLU A 48 -11.77 10.69 9.14
CA GLU A 48 -10.98 9.50 9.51
C GLU A 48 -9.50 9.75 9.27
N ILE A 49 -9.15 10.36 8.14
CA ILE A 49 -7.77 10.77 7.81
C ILE A 49 -7.24 11.72 8.89
N ALA A 50 -8.02 12.73 9.26
CA ALA A 50 -7.63 13.69 10.30
C ALA A 50 -7.37 13.02 11.66
N ARG A 51 -8.22 12.05 12.07
CA ARG A 51 -8.01 11.27 13.30
C ARG A 51 -6.77 10.38 13.21
N TRP A 52 -6.53 9.75 12.08
CA TRP A 52 -5.33 8.95 11.81
C TRP A 52 -4.06 9.78 11.97
N LEU A 53 -3.96 10.91 11.26
CA LEU A 53 -2.79 11.81 11.29
C LEU A 53 -2.52 12.32 12.70
N LYS A 54 -3.56 12.74 13.41
CA LYS A 54 -3.46 13.18 14.80
C LYS A 54 -2.97 12.08 15.74
N ALA A 55 -3.52 10.88 15.62
CA ALA A 55 -3.15 9.73 16.46
C ALA A 55 -1.69 9.33 16.23
N ARG A 56 -1.26 9.27 14.95
CA ARG A 56 0.10 8.94 14.56
C ARG A 56 1.11 9.95 15.09
N GLN A 57 0.82 11.24 14.96
CA GLN A 57 1.69 12.30 15.47
C GLN A 57 1.82 12.25 17.00
N ALA A 58 0.75 11.95 17.72
CA ALA A 58 0.75 11.90 19.18
C ALA A 58 1.45 10.68 19.76
N ALA A 59 1.58 9.59 18.99
CA ALA A 59 1.99 8.29 19.48
C ALA A 59 3.46 7.91 19.18
N ASP A 60 4.26 8.80 18.59
CA ASP A 60 5.64 8.49 18.13
C ASP A 60 5.71 7.19 17.29
N ILE A 61 4.68 6.96 16.47
CA ILE A 61 4.70 5.88 15.49
C ILE A 61 5.66 6.26 14.37
N ALA A 62 6.61 5.37 14.10
CA ALA A 62 7.58 5.52 13.03
C ALA A 62 6.94 5.41 11.63
N GLU A 63 7.81 5.27 10.63
CA GLU A 63 7.40 4.96 9.27
C GLU A 63 6.49 3.74 9.25
N VAL A 64 5.42 3.82 8.47
CA VAL A 64 4.40 2.79 8.35
C VAL A 64 4.41 2.24 6.95
N CYS A 65 4.17 0.94 6.80
CA CYS A 65 4.08 0.29 5.50
C CYS A 65 2.62 -0.03 5.15
N GLY A 66 2.16 0.43 4.00
CA GLY A 66 1.01 -0.14 3.33
C GLY A 66 1.44 -1.38 2.54
N HIS A 67 0.58 -2.35 2.38
CA HIS A 67 0.84 -3.55 1.60
C HIS A 67 -0.22 -3.71 0.52
N LEU A 68 0.21 -3.80 -0.74
CA LEU A 68 -0.67 -4.09 -1.86
C LEU A 68 -1.21 -5.52 -1.73
N PRO A 69 -2.49 -5.79 -2.07
CA PRO A 69 -2.99 -7.15 -2.09
C PRO A 69 -2.18 -8.05 -3.02
N TYR A 70 -1.83 -9.24 -2.54
CA TYR A 70 -1.10 -10.23 -3.34
C TYR A 70 -1.92 -10.81 -4.51
N THR A 71 -3.18 -10.46 -4.62
CA THR A 71 -4.03 -10.77 -5.80
C THR A 71 -3.74 -9.87 -7.00
N VAL A 72 -2.95 -8.80 -6.81
CA VAL A 72 -2.53 -7.89 -7.88
C VAL A 72 -1.22 -8.40 -8.48
N ASN A 73 -1.27 -8.83 -9.73
CA ASN A 73 -0.11 -9.33 -10.46
C ASN A 73 0.36 -8.30 -11.51
N LEU A 74 1.48 -7.63 -11.22
CA LEU A 74 2.05 -6.62 -12.11
C LEU A 74 2.74 -7.22 -13.33
N ALA A 75 3.21 -8.47 -13.21
CA ALA A 75 3.93 -9.18 -14.26
C ALA A 75 3.02 -9.84 -15.31
N THR A 76 1.70 -9.83 -15.09
CA THR A 76 0.73 -10.55 -15.96
C THR A 76 0.82 -10.12 -17.41
N ASP A 77 0.65 -11.06 -18.33
CA ASP A 77 0.55 -10.86 -19.78
C ASP A 77 -0.90 -10.59 -20.28
N LYS A 78 -1.88 -10.63 -19.38
CA LYS A 78 -3.30 -10.45 -19.68
C LYS A 78 -3.70 -8.98 -19.55
N ASP A 79 -4.13 -8.36 -20.63
CA ASP A 79 -4.44 -6.92 -20.70
C ASP A 79 -5.44 -6.46 -19.64
N ASN A 80 -6.53 -7.20 -19.45
CA ASN A 80 -7.54 -6.87 -18.45
C ASN A 80 -6.99 -6.90 -16.99
N LEU A 81 -6.02 -7.76 -16.72
CA LEU A 81 -5.35 -7.81 -15.41
C LEU A 81 -4.28 -6.72 -15.27
N GLN A 82 -3.64 -6.31 -16.36
CA GLN A 82 -2.72 -5.16 -16.37
C GLN A 82 -3.48 -3.86 -16.06
N GLU A 83 -4.63 -3.63 -16.71
CA GLU A 83 -5.49 -2.48 -16.44
C GLU A 83 -5.95 -2.45 -14.98
N PHE A 84 -6.40 -3.59 -14.47
CA PHE A 84 -6.79 -3.74 -13.07
C PHE A 84 -5.63 -3.45 -12.12
N ALA A 85 -4.44 -4.01 -12.37
CA ALA A 85 -3.26 -3.79 -11.55
C ALA A 85 -2.85 -2.31 -11.56
N SER A 86 -2.82 -1.65 -12.72
CA SER A 86 -2.51 -0.22 -12.84
C SER A 86 -3.51 0.65 -12.06
N MET A 87 -4.79 0.35 -12.14
CA MET A 87 -5.83 1.05 -11.38
C MET A 87 -5.65 0.89 -9.87
N VAL A 88 -5.38 -0.33 -9.41
CA VAL A 88 -5.22 -0.63 -7.99
C VAL A 88 -3.97 0.04 -7.42
N VAL A 89 -2.84 -0.04 -8.13
CA VAL A 89 -1.59 0.61 -7.68
C VAL A 89 -1.78 2.13 -7.59
N ALA A 90 -2.36 2.76 -8.61
CA ALA A 90 -2.60 4.21 -8.61
C ALA A 90 -3.55 4.63 -7.48
N ASP A 91 -4.62 3.85 -7.21
CA ASP A 91 -5.54 4.14 -6.12
C ASP A 91 -4.86 3.98 -4.75
N ASP A 92 -4.08 2.93 -4.56
CA ASP A 92 -3.36 2.71 -3.31
C ASP A 92 -2.30 3.79 -3.06
N LEU A 93 -1.58 4.24 -4.09
CA LEU A 93 -0.67 5.38 -3.96
C LEU A 93 -1.38 6.66 -3.50
N ARG A 94 -2.57 6.98 -4.05
CA ARG A 94 -3.37 8.13 -3.58
C ARG A 94 -3.80 7.97 -2.13
N ARG A 95 -4.18 6.76 -1.73
CA ARG A 95 -4.57 6.46 -0.33
C ARG A 95 -3.39 6.61 0.62
N MET A 96 -2.21 6.12 0.20
CA MET A 96 -0.95 6.27 0.94
C MET A 96 -0.59 7.74 1.13
N SER A 97 -0.69 8.54 0.05
CA SER A 97 -0.48 9.98 0.09
C SER A 97 -1.41 10.67 1.09
N ALA A 98 -2.71 10.41 1.00
CA ALA A 98 -3.70 11.01 1.90
C ALA A 98 -3.46 10.66 3.39
N LEU A 99 -2.87 9.50 3.66
CA LEU A 99 -2.53 9.03 5.01
C LEU A 99 -1.10 9.38 5.43
N SER A 100 -0.32 10.06 4.59
CA SER A 100 1.11 10.33 4.82
C SER A 100 1.89 9.06 5.18
N ILE A 101 1.67 7.99 4.41
CA ILE A 101 2.36 6.71 4.57
C ILE A 101 3.53 6.65 3.60
N GLU A 102 4.70 6.26 4.10
CA GLU A 102 5.98 6.42 3.41
C GLU A 102 6.32 5.24 2.49
N TYR A 103 5.86 4.04 2.84
CA TYR A 103 6.26 2.80 2.15
C TYR A 103 5.06 2.01 1.68
N LEU A 104 5.12 1.54 0.43
CA LEU A 104 4.20 0.56 -0.13
C LEU A 104 4.96 -0.72 -0.49
N VAL A 105 4.64 -1.80 0.19
CA VAL A 105 5.13 -3.15 -0.14
C VAL A 105 4.26 -3.75 -1.22
N LEU A 106 4.87 -4.34 -2.23
CA LEU A 106 4.16 -5.04 -3.30
C LEU A 106 4.91 -6.30 -3.73
N HIS A 107 4.15 -7.29 -4.17
CA HIS A 107 4.68 -8.44 -4.88
C HIS A 107 4.62 -8.17 -6.38
N PRO A 108 5.71 -8.35 -7.13
CA PRO A 108 5.72 -8.09 -8.58
C PRO A 108 4.80 -9.05 -9.34
N GLY A 109 4.52 -10.21 -8.76
CA GLY A 109 3.71 -11.24 -9.37
C GLY A 109 4.54 -12.20 -10.22
N SER A 110 3.85 -12.98 -11.04
CA SER A 110 4.47 -13.98 -11.91
C SER A 110 3.90 -13.94 -13.33
N SER A 111 4.67 -14.39 -14.28
CA SER A 111 4.29 -14.52 -15.68
C SER A 111 4.68 -15.89 -16.23
N GLY A 112 3.95 -16.35 -17.23
CA GLY A 112 4.27 -17.59 -17.96
C GLY A 112 5.27 -17.38 -19.09
N ASP A 113 5.69 -16.16 -19.38
CA ASP A 113 6.62 -15.83 -20.46
C ASP A 113 8.03 -15.47 -19.95
N GLU A 114 8.88 -14.98 -20.84
CA GLU A 114 10.27 -14.60 -20.50
C GLU A 114 10.34 -13.54 -19.41
N ARG A 115 11.25 -13.75 -18.46
CA ARG A 115 11.52 -12.84 -17.34
C ARG A 115 11.69 -11.37 -17.77
N GLN A 116 12.43 -11.14 -18.86
CA GLN A 116 12.69 -9.80 -19.36
C GLN A 116 11.39 -9.06 -19.71
N ARG A 117 10.47 -9.71 -20.41
CA ARG A 117 9.16 -9.16 -20.78
C ARG A 117 8.29 -8.88 -19.56
N ALA A 118 8.35 -9.77 -18.56
CA ALA A 118 7.65 -9.56 -17.29
C ALA A 118 8.15 -8.31 -16.57
N VAL A 119 9.47 -8.13 -16.48
CA VAL A 119 10.09 -6.93 -15.86
C VAL A 119 9.70 -5.65 -16.61
N GLU A 120 9.73 -5.66 -17.94
CA GLU A 120 9.32 -4.49 -18.76
C GLU A 120 7.85 -4.11 -18.53
N ARG A 121 6.97 -5.10 -18.33
CA ARG A 121 5.55 -4.84 -17.99
C ARG A 121 5.42 -4.21 -16.60
N ILE A 122 6.13 -4.75 -15.60
CA ILE A 122 6.13 -4.21 -14.23
C ILE A 122 6.56 -2.74 -14.24
N ILE A 123 7.71 -2.43 -14.90
CA ILE A 123 8.23 -1.07 -15.02
C ILE A 123 7.18 -0.15 -15.65
N ARG A 124 6.67 -0.53 -16.83
CA ARG A 124 5.66 0.27 -17.54
C ARG A 124 4.40 0.50 -16.70
N LEU A 125 3.94 -0.52 -15.97
CA LEU A 125 2.76 -0.42 -15.14
C LEU A 125 2.98 0.52 -13.94
N LEU A 126 4.14 0.45 -13.32
CA LEU A 126 4.52 1.34 -12.22
C LEU A 126 4.65 2.78 -12.71
N ASP A 127 5.29 3.02 -13.85
CA ASP A 127 5.40 4.35 -14.46
C ASP A 127 4.01 4.94 -14.73
N GLN A 128 3.12 4.17 -15.36
CA GLN A 128 1.75 4.59 -15.62
C GLN A 128 0.94 4.87 -14.36
N ALA A 129 1.17 4.13 -13.29
CA ALA A 129 0.52 4.36 -12.02
C ALA A 129 1.04 5.63 -11.33
N LEU A 130 2.34 5.87 -11.38
CA LEU A 130 2.99 7.06 -10.83
C LEU A 130 2.58 8.34 -11.59
N GLU A 131 2.46 8.30 -12.90
CA GLU A 131 1.97 9.43 -13.71
C GLU A 131 0.53 9.87 -13.34
N LYS A 132 -0.29 8.94 -12.81
CA LYS A 132 -1.67 9.21 -12.38
C LYS A 132 -1.78 9.79 -10.96
N VAL A 133 -0.66 9.87 -10.25
CA VAL A 133 -0.60 10.33 -8.85
C VAL A 133 0.35 11.51 -8.78
N ASP A 134 -0.01 12.53 -7.99
CA ASP A 134 0.88 13.66 -7.77
C ASP A 134 2.18 13.16 -7.11
N ALA A 135 3.32 13.38 -7.78
CA ALA A 135 4.63 12.81 -7.43
C ALA A 135 5.17 13.22 -6.04
N THR A 136 4.53 14.13 -5.36
CA THR A 136 4.88 14.54 -3.98
C THR A 136 4.65 13.44 -2.94
N ALA A 137 3.99 12.34 -3.33
CA ALA A 137 3.53 11.27 -2.45
C ALA A 137 4.22 9.93 -2.72
N VAL A 138 5.43 9.93 -3.24
CA VAL A 138 6.13 8.68 -3.61
C VAL A 138 6.73 8.03 -2.38
N GLY A 139 6.09 6.97 -1.88
CA GLY A 139 6.74 6.01 -0.99
C GLY A 139 7.70 5.09 -1.75
N CYS A 140 8.74 4.62 -1.09
CA CYS A 140 9.60 3.57 -1.62
C CYS A 140 8.80 2.28 -1.87
N PHE A 141 9.01 1.66 -3.03
CA PHE A 141 8.51 0.33 -3.32
C PHE A 141 9.50 -0.71 -2.83
N TYR A 142 9.03 -1.68 -2.09
CA TYR A 142 9.80 -2.86 -1.73
C TYR A 142 9.15 -4.08 -2.37
N CYS A 143 9.94 -4.91 -3.03
CA CYS A 143 9.50 -6.20 -3.57
C CYS A 143 10.04 -7.30 -2.66
N ASP A 144 9.15 -8.11 -2.08
CA ASP A 144 9.53 -9.41 -1.55
C ASP A 144 9.60 -10.42 -2.71
N ASP A 145 10.65 -11.24 -2.71
CA ASP A 145 10.85 -12.34 -3.66
C ASP A 145 9.89 -13.51 -3.36
#